data_be0317e833161a67a970d4f15410c58e
#
_entry.id   be0317e833161a67a970d4f15410c58e
#
_cell.length_a   1.000
_cell.length_b   1.000
_cell.length_c   1.000
_cell.angle_alpha   90.00
_cell.angle_beta   90.00
_cell.angle_gamma   90.00
#
_symmetry.space_group_name_H-M   'P 1'
#
loop_
_entity.id
_entity.type
_entity.pdbx_description
1 polymer ?
#
loop_
_entity_poly.entity_id
_entity_poly.type
_entity_poly.pdbx_seq_one_letter_code
_entity_poly.pdbx_strand_id
1 'polypeptide(L)'
;KGNVSIHSLEAAAGALNITVLDLLQDAPRPALARLLGLLARLDDAQLDQAHALLGNTFGLAEAGGREQRIALVGLRGAGKTTLGAQLAAQRDVPFVELDREIEREAGTSMNEILLLHGQAGYRRYERRALLRIAEEQAEGVVLTTGGSIVSERETFDLLQTHFFCVWVKASPEEHMSRVVAQGDLRPFNAGEGGEMTRGAMSEALEDIRRILASREALYARADAVVDTAARSVKQSLKDLERAVPAPQATTLEAR
;
A
#
# COMPACT_ATOMS: atom_id res chain seq x y z
N LYS A 1 26.68 29.10 1.25
CA LYS A 1 26.08 27.99 0.47
C LYS A 1 24.57 28.15 0.58
N GLY A 2 23.93 28.67 -0.47
CA GLY A 2 22.49 28.90 -0.47
C GLY A 2 21.76 27.59 -0.81
N ASN A 3 20.68 27.29 -0.10
CA ASN A 3 19.76 26.21 -0.48
C ASN A 3 18.96 26.66 -1.71
N VAL A 4 19.03 25.89 -2.78
CA VAL A 4 18.18 26.09 -3.96
C VAL A 4 16.79 25.59 -3.61
N SER A 5 15.75 26.41 -3.82
CA SER A 5 14.36 25.97 -3.58
C SER A 5 13.89 25.03 -4.69
N ILE A 6 12.94 24.15 -4.40
CA ILE A 6 12.30 23.27 -5.39
C ILE A 6 11.71 24.12 -6.53
N HIS A 7 11.09 25.25 -6.22
CA HIS A 7 10.53 26.17 -7.21
C HIS A 7 11.59 26.74 -8.18
N SER A 8 12.81 27.00 -7.69
CA SER A 8 13.92 27.42 -8.55
C SER A 8 14.41 26.30 -9.45
N LEU A 9 14.38 25.05 -8.98
CA LEU A 9 14.72 23.87 -9.78
C LEU A 9 13.66 23.60 -10.85
N GLU A 10 12.39 23.73 -10.53
CA GLU A 10 11.28 23.61 -11.48
C GLU A 10 11.34 24.68 -12.59
N ALA A 11 11.61 25.93 -12.23
CA ALA A 11 11.78 27.01 -13.18
C ALA A 11 12.98 26.78 -14.11
N ALA A 12 14.11 26.32 -13.57
CA ALA A 12 15.29 25.99 -14.36
C ALA A 12 15.05 24.78 -15.30
N ALA A 13 14.39 23.73 -14.81
CA ALA A 13 14.05 22.57 -15.60
C ALA A 13 13.10 22.93 -16.76
N GLY A 14 12.08 23.74 -16.48
CA GLY A 14 11.15 24.26 -17.49
C GLY A 14 11.84 25.11 -18.56
N ALA A 15 12.76 25.99 -18.16
CA ALA A 15 13.53 26.81 -19.10
C ALA A 15 14.47 25.99 -20.02
N LEU A 16 14.94 24.84 -19.53
CA LEU A 16 15.81 23.91 -20.27
C LEU A 16 15.03 22.81 -21.00
N ASN A 17 13.73 22.75 -20.83
CA ASN A 17 12.86 21.69 -21.34
C ASN A 17 13.30 20.28 -20.91
N ILE A 18 13.70 20.13 -19.64
CA ILE A 18 14.12 18.90 -18.99
C ILE A 18 13.36 18.73 -17.67
N THR A 19 13.46 17.58 -17.02
CA THR A 19 12.84 17.36 -15.70
C THR A 19 13.75 17.84 -14.55
N VAL A 20 13.17 18.10 -13.38
CA VAL A 20 13.94 18.39 -12.16
C VAL A 20 14.86 17.21 -11.83
N LEU A 21 14.45 15.99 -12.14
CA LEU A 21 15.26 14.79 -11.95
C LEU A 21 16.53 14.81 -12.81
N ASP A 22 16.43 15.29 -14.05
CA ASP A 22 17.58 15.44 -14.96
C ASP A 22 18.59 16.47 -14.44
N LEU A 23 18.10 17.54 -13.76
CA LEU A 23 18.97 18.53 -13.11
C LEU A 23 19.73 17.99 -11.89
N LEU A 24 19.20 16.95 -11.24
CA LEU A 24 19.76 16.36 -10.03
C LEU A 24 20.66 15.15 -10.30
N GLN A 25 20.75 14.69 -11.56
CA GLN A 25 21.60 13.58 -11.93
C GLN A 25 23.04 14.05 -12.17
N ASP A 26 23.99 13.41 -11.49
CA ASP A 26 25.43 13.73 -11.59
C ASP A 26 26.06 13.40 -12.95
N ALA A 27 25.36 12.65 -13.82
CA ALA A 27 25.84 12.34 -15.17
C ALA A 27 24.68 12.30 -16.18
N PRO A 28 24.81 12.93 -17.35
CA PRO A 28 23.81 12.86 -18.40
C PRO A 28 23.68 11.41 -18.91
N ARG A 29 22.46 10.87 -18.88
CA ARG A 29 22.12 9.57 -19.48
C ARG A 29 21.33 9.80 -20.77
N PRO A 30 21.99 10.14 -21.87
CA PRO A 30 21.30 10.50 -23.13
C PRO A 30 20.45 9.36 -23.68
N ALA A 31 20.78 8.11 -23.36
CA ALA A 31 19.97 6.95 -23.72
C ALA A 31 18.63 6.92 -22.94
N LEU A 32 18.67 7.24 -21.63
CA LEU A 32 17.48 7.34 -20.80
C LEU A 32 16.57 8.47 -21.26
N ALA A 33 17.13 9.65 -21.55
CA ALA A 33 16.35 10.79 -22.06
C ALA A 33 15.65 10.46 -23.40
N ARG A 34 16.33 9.75 -24.30
CA ARG A 34 15.70 9.28 -25.57
C ARG A 34 14.60 8.27 -25.29
N LEU A 35 14.81 7.34 -24.37
CA LEU A 35 13.79 6.35 -24.01
C LEU A 35 12.55 7.01 -23.40
N LEU A 36 12.74 7.92 -22.45
CA LEU A 36 11.64 8.69 -21.85
C LEU A 36 10.87 9.50 -22.90
N GLY A 37 11.57 10.09 -23.85
CA GLY A 37 10.95 10.81 -24.98
C GLY A 37 10.13 9.92 -25.92
N LEU A 38 10.45 8.64 -26.02
CA LEU A 38 9.63 7.66 -26.75
C LEU A 38 8.41 7.25 -25.92
N LEU A 39 8.62 6.92 -24.65
CA LEU A 39 7.55 6.49 -23.74
C LEU A 39 6.49 7.56 -23.53
N ALA A 40 6.88 8.84 -23.50
CA ALA A 40 5.94 9.98 -23.37
C ALA A 40 4.96 10.14 -24.55
N ARG A 41 5.13 9.39 -25.61
CA ARG A 41 4.27 9.42 -26.82
C ARG A 41 3.26 8.27 -26.85
N LEU A 42 3.34 7.35 -25.89
CA LEU A 42 2.50 6.15 -25.80
C LEU A 42 1.30 6.44 -24.92
N ASP A 43 0.17 5.81 -25.22
CA ASP A 43 -0.97 5.72 -24.32
C ASP A 43 -0.74 4.67 -23.23
N ASP A 44 -1.64 4.60 -22.25
CA ASP A 44 -1.50 3.72 -21.08
C ASP A 44 -1.37 2.24 -21.47
N ALA A 45 -2.16 1.76 -22.45
CA ALA A 45 -2.09 0.37 -22.92
C ALA A 45 -0.77 0.06 -23.63
N GLN A 46 -0.23 1.01 -24.38
CA GLN A 46 1.07 0.91 -25.04
C GLN A 46 2.21 1.00 -24.04
N LEU A 47 2.06 1.79 -22.97
CA LEU A 47 3.04 1.84 -21.86
C LEU A 47 3.12 0.49 -21.12
N ASP A 48 1.99 -0.15 -20.85
CA ASP A 48 1.94 -1.49 -20.25
C ASP A 48 2.64 -2.53 -21.14
N GLN A 49 2.39 -2.46 -22.47
CA GLN A 49 3.05 -3.35 -23.41
C GLN A 49 4.56 -3.09 -23.50
N ALA A 50 4.98 -1.83 -23.49
CA ALA A 50 6.40 -1.46 -23.49
C ALA A 50 7.11 -1.93 -22.21
N HIS A 51 6.45 -1.78 -21.05
CA HIS A 51 6.94 -2.28 -19.77
C HIS A 51 7.15 -3.80 -19.80
N ALA A 52 6.16 -4.56 -20.26
CA ALA A 52 6.26 -6.01 -20.38
C ALA A 52 7.38 -6.44 -21.35
N LEU A 53 7.52 -5.76 -22.49
CA LEU A 53 8.57 -6.05 -23.46
C LEU A 53 9.97 -5.78 -22.89
N LEU A 54 10.16 -4.65 -22.22
CA LEU A 54 11.45 -4.31 -21.58
C LEU A 54 11.78 -5.30 -20.46
N GLY A 55 10.82 -5.64 -19.63
CA GLY A 55 10.96 -6.64 -18.58
C GLY A 55 11.44 -7.98 -19.11
N ASN A 56 10.75 -8.50 -20.12
CA ASN A 56 11.09 -9.79 -20.74
C ASN A 56 12.41 -9.77 -21.50
N THR A 57 12.72 -8.67 -22.22
CA THR A 57 13.91 -8.59 -23.07
C THR A 57 15.20 -8.48 -22.26
N PHE A 58 15.16 -7.75 -21.17
CA PHE A 58 16.37 -7.45 -20.37
C PHE A 58 16.44 -8.27 -19.07
N GLY A 59 15.53 -9.22 -18.87
CA GLY A 59 15.44 -9.96 -17.60
C GLY A 59 15.12 -9.09 -16.40
N LEU A 60 14.53 -7.91 -16.65
CA LEU A 60 14.06 -6.96 -15.64
C LEU A 60 12.60 -7.26 -15.26
N ALA A 61 11.99 -8.28 -15.87
CA ALA A 61 10.75 -8.84 -15.38
C ALA A 61 11.02 -9.25 -13.94
N GLU A 62 10.37 -8.56 -13.01
CA GLU A 62 10.49 -8.87 -11.60
C GLU A 62 10.23 -10.36 -11.44
N ALA A 63 11.20 -11.10 -10.89
CA ALA A 63 11.02 -12.49 -10.53
C ALA A 63 9.82 -12.56 -9.56
N GLY A 64 8.71 -13.18 -9.99
CA GLY A 64 7.44 -13.10 -9.29
C GLY A 64 6.83 -11.71 -9.39
N GLY A 65 6.10 -11.40 -10.48
CA GLY A 65 5.47 -10.10 -10.72
C GLY A 65 4.62 -9.63 -9.54
N ARG A 66 4.23 -8.36 -9.50
CA ARG A 66 3.37 -7.77 -8.46
C ARG A 66 2.15 -8.63 -8.09
N GLU A 67 1.73 -9.50 -9.02
CA GLU A 67 0.62 -10.45 -8.86
C GLU A 67 0.87 -11.53 -7.80
N GLN A 68 2.12 -11.82 -7.47
CA GLN A 68 2.47 -12.76 -6.39
C GLN A 68 2.54 -12.06 -5.03
N ARG A 69 2.72 -10.77 -5.00
CA ARG A 69 2.76 -9.94 -3.79
C ARG A 69 1.41 -9.28 -3.58
N ILE A 70 0.59 -9.81 -2.68
CA ILE A 70 -0.78 -9.34 -2.42
C ILE A 70 -0.76 -8.34 -1.26
N ALA A 71 -1.28 -7.13 -1.46
CA ALA A 71 -1.46 -6.14 -0.41
C ALA A 71 -2.94 -5.93 -0.07
N LEU A 72 -3.31 -6.16 1.19
CA LEU A 72 -4.66 -5.90 1.68
C LEU A 72 -4.74 -4.47 2.24
N VAL A 73 -5.52 -3.62 1.60
CA VAL A 73 -5.80 -2.25 2.03
C VAL A 73 -7.24 -2.15 2.57
N GLY A 74 -7.51 -1.16 3.36
CA GLY A 74 -8.84 -0.93 3.94
C GLY A 74 -8.77 -0.40 5.36
N LEU A 75 -9.87 0.13 5.85
CA LEU A 75 -9.93 0.71 7.18
C LEU A 75 -9.69 -0.36 8.26
N ARG A 76 -9.28 0.08 9.45
CA ARG A 76 -9.15 -0.79 10.62
C ARG A 76 -10.46 -1.52 10.91
N GLY A 77 -10.39 -2.79 11.35
CA GLY A 77 -11.57 -3.63 11.58
C GLY A 77 -12.18 -4.24 10.31
N ALA A 78 -11.61 -4.01 9.11
CA ALA A 78 -12.09 -4.66 7.88
C ALA A 78 -11.85 -6.18 7.82
N GLY A 79 -10.94 -6.70 8.67
CA GLY A 79 -10.59 -8.13 8.67
C GLY A 79 -9.31 -8.47 7.90
N LYS A 80 -8.52 -7.47 7.50
CA LYS A 80 -7.27 -7.64 6.72
C LYS A 80 -6.30 -8.67 7.33
N THR A 81 -5.97 -8.52 8.62
CA THR A 81 -5.03 -9.43 9.30
C THR A 81 -5.54 -10.86 9.31
N THR A 82 -6.82 -11.08 9.62
CA THR A 82 -7.41 -12.42 9.65
C THR A 82 -7.43 -13.08 8.27
N LEU A 83 -7.86 -12.33 7.25
CA LEU A 83 -7.94 -12.85 5.89
C LEU A 83 -6.55 -13.00 5.27
N GLY A 84 -5.65 -12.05 5.53
CA GLY A 84 -4.27 -12.08 5.03
C GLY A 84 -3.48 -13.26 5.56
N ALA A 85 -3.55 -13.52 6.86
CA ALA A 85 -2.86 -14.67 7.45
C ALA A 85 -3.37 -16.01 6.90
N GLN A 86 -4.70 -16.15 6.68
CA GLN A 86 -5.27 -17.36 6.09
C GLN A 86 -4.90 -17.53 4.62
N LEU A 87 -4.93 -16.44 3.83
CA LEU A 87 -4.52 -16.47 2.43
C LEU A 87 -3.03 -16.82 2.29
N ALA A 88 -2.18 -16.24 3.12
CA ALA A 88 -0.74 -16.53 3.13
C ALA A 88 -0.46 -18.00 3.44
N ALA A 89 -1.14 -18.55 4.46
CA ALA A 89 -1.02 -19.96 4.81
C ALA A 89 -1.49 -20.90 3.69
N GLN A 90 -2.56 -20.54 2.95
CA GLN A 90 -3.03 -21.34 1.81
C GLN A 90 -2.10 -21.29 0.60
N ARG A 91 -1.39 -20.17 0.42
CA ARG A 91 -0.45 -19.95 -0.69
C ARG A 91 0.97 -20.40 -0.38
N ASP A 92 1.23 -20.79 0.86
CA ASP A 92 2.57 -21.12 1.37
C ASP A 92 3.57 -19.98 1.15
N VAL A 93 3.12 -18.75 1.45
CA VAL A 93 3.94 -17.52 1.36
C VAL A 93 3.96 -16.79 2.70
N PRO A 94 4.96 -15.93 2.95
CA PRO A 94 5.01 -15.12 4.16
C PRO A 94 3.78 -14.21 4.33
N PHE A 95 3.35 -14.06 5.60
CA PHE A 95 2.39 -13.05 6.01
C PHE A 95 3.11 -11.90 6.72
N VAL A 96 2.92 -10.67 6.26
CA VAL A 96 3.61 -9.48 6.76
C VAL A 96 2.61 -8.40 7.15
N GLU A 97 2.79 -7.81 8.32
CA GLU A 97 2.07 -6.62 8.77
C GLU A 97 2.97 -5.39 8.61
N LEU A 98 2.63 -4.47 7.72
CA LEU A 98 3.46 -3.30 7.40
C LEU A 98 3.77 -2.46 8.64
N ASP A 99 2.80 -2.31 9.54
CA ASP A 99 2.97 -1.52 10.77
C ASP A 99 4.13 -2.07 11.62
N ARG A 100 4.30 -3.39 11.71
CA ARG A 100 5.43 -4.03 12.43
C ARG A 100 6.75 -3.84 11.71
N GLU A 101 6.74 -3.87 10.40
CA GLU A 101 7.95 -3.63 9.61
C GLU A 101 8.41 -2.18 9.69
N ILE A 102 7.48 -1.24 9.78
CA ILE A 102 7.78 0.18 10.03
C ILE A 102 8.44 0.35 11.40
N GLU A 103 7.93 -0.29 12.45
CA GLU A 103 8.52 -0.25 13.79
C GLU A 103 9.91 -0.90 13.80
N ARG A 104 10.09 -2.01 13.08
CA ARG A 104 11.40 -2.67 12.93
C ARG A 104 12.39 -1.76 12.21
N GLU A 105 11.98 -1.12 11.12
CA GLU A 105 12.80 -0.21 10.33
C GLU A 105 13.23 1.04 11.12
N ALA A 106 12.33 1.53 11.99
CA ALA A 106 12.59 2.69 12.83
C ALA A 106 13.34 2.35 14.12
N GLY A 107 13.35 1.09 14.55
CA GLY A 107 13.89 0.66 15.83
C GLY A 107 13.09 1.12 17.04
N THR A 108 11.84 1.59 16.83
CA THR A 108 10.99 2.14 17.88
C THR A 108 9.50 2.00 17.55
N SER A 109 8.63 2.27 18.53
CA SER A 109 7.19 2.13 18.38
C SER A 109 6.60 3.18 17.43
N MET A 110 5.45 2.87 16.81
CA MET A 110 4.67 3.77 15.98
C MET A 110 4.40 5.12 16.67
N ASN A 111 4.04 5.10 17.97
CA ASN A 111 3.76 6.30 18.73
C ASN A 111 5.00 7.19 18.87
N GLU A 112 6.17 6.60 19.11
CA GLU A 112 7.43 7.33 19.21
C GLU A 112 7.88 7.88 17.86
N ILE A 113 7.68 7.12 16.76
CA ILE A 113 7.92 7.62 15.40
C ILE A 113 7.11 8.90 15.16
N LEU A 114 5.80 8.86 15.46
CA LEU A 114 4.92 9.99 15.26
C LEU A 114 5.27 11.17 16.18
N LEU A 115 5.66 10.90 17.43
CA LEU A 115 6.06 11.92 18.39
C LEU A 115 7.36 12.62 18.00
N LEU A 116 8.38 11.84 17.62
CA LEU A 116 9.73 12.35 17.35
C LEU A 116 9.92 12.87 15.93
N HIS A 117 9.26 12.25 14.95
CA HIS A 117 9.50 12.49 13.53
C HIS A 117 8.25 12.99 12.77
N GLY A 118 7.09 13.05 13.45
CA GLY A 118 5.82 13.44 12.86
C GLY A 118 5.35 12.53 11.74
N GLN A 119 4.30 12.95 11.04
CA GLN A 119 3.75 12.20 9.91
C GLN A 119 4.77 12.01 8.78
N ALA A 120 5.56 13.03 8.47
CA ALA A 120 6.56 12.95 7.40
C ALA A 120 7.65 11.90 7.69
N GLY A 121 8.08 11.78 8.96
CA GLY A 121 9.01 10.75 9.40
C GLY A 121 8.40 9.35 9.27
N TYR A 122 7.17 9.18 9.76
CA TYR A 122 6.42 7.93 9.60
C TYR A 122 6.35 7.50 8.13
N ARG A 123 5.98 8.41 7.21
CA ARG A 123 5.88 8.11 5.78
C ARG A 123 7.21 7.71 5.14
N ARG A 124 8.33 8.24 5.62
CA ARG A 124 9.67 7.80 5.15
C ARG A 124 9.94 6.35 5.54
N TYR A 125 9.67 5.97 6.79
CA TYR A 125 9.83 4.59 7.25
C TYR A 125 8.87 3.65 6.53
N GLU A 126 7.61 4.06 6.32
CA GLU A 126 6.60 3.30 5.58
C GLU A 126 7.07 2.97 4.15
N ARG A 127 7.57 3.96 3.39
CA ARG A 127 8.10 3.74 2.04
C ARG A 127 9.33 2.84 2.04
N ARG A 128 10.26 3.02 2.98
CA ARG A 128 11.46 2.16 3.08
C ARG A 128 11.09 0.71 3.39
N ALA A 129 10.17 0.50 4.33
CA ALA A 129 9.69 -0.84 4.65
C ALA A 129 9.00 -1.50 3.45
N LEU A 130 8.17 -0.77 2.70
CA LEU A 130 7.53 -1.28 1.48
C LEU A 130 8.53 -1.74 0.42
N LEU A 131 9.53 -0.90 0.11
CA LEU A 131 10.57 -1.24 -0.88
C LEU A 131 11.36 -2.48 -0.44
N ARG A 132 11.79 -2.53 0.81
CA ARG A 132 12.49 -3.67 1.36
C ARG A 132 11.67 -4.96 1.28
N ILE A 133 10.38 -4.91 1.67
CA ILE A 133 9.49 -6.07 1.57
C ILE A 133 9.34 -6.52 0.11
N ALA A 134 9.18 -5.59 -0.84
CA ALA A 134 9.07 -5.92 -2.25
C ALA A 134 10.32 -6.61 -2.81
N GLU A 135 11.52 -6.21 -2.33
CA GLU A 135 12.80 -6.80 -2.71
C GLU A 135 13.02 -8.17 -2.04
N GLU A 136 12.80 -8.27 -0.72
CA GLU A 136 13.04 -9.49 0.06
C GLU A 136 12.02 -10.60 -0.25
N GLN A 137 10.79 -10.24 -0.65
CA GLN A 137 9.68 -11.15 -0.88
C GLN A 137 9.28 -11.22 -2.36
N ALA A 138 10.27 -11.27 -3.23
CA ALA A 138 10.07 -11.29 -4.69
C ALA A 138 9.21 -12.48 -5.17
N GLU A 139 9.33 -13.63 -4.52
CA GLU A 139 8.61 -14.86 -4.88
C GLU A 139 7.13 -14.86 -4.44
N GLY A 140 6.77 -14.02 -3.48
CA GLY A 140 5.39 -13.85 -3.03
C GLY A 140 5.28 -13.48 -1.56
N VAL A 141 4.23 -12.76 -1.24
CA VAL A 141 3.90 -12.33 0.14
C VAL A 141 2.44 -11.90 0.23
N VAL A 142 1.84 -12.05 1.39
CA VAL A 142 0.59 -11.35 1.72
C VAL A 142 0.89 -10.29 2.76
N LEU A 143 0.72 -9.03 2.35
CA LEU A 143 0.97 -7.83 3.15
C LEU A 143 -0.35 -7.22 3.64
N THR A 144 -0.41 -6.79 4.90
CA THR A 144 -1.49 -5.92 5.39
C THR A 144 -0.96 -4.53 5.71
N THR A 145 -1.76 -3.51 5.43
CA THR A 145 -1.37 -2.10 5.59
C THR A 145 -2.26 -1.36 6.57
N GLY A 146 -1.77 -0.25 7.08
CA GLY A 146 -2.58 0.72 7.81
C GLY A 146 -3.65 1.37 6.90
N GLY A 147 -4.81 1.72 7.48
CA GLY A 147 -5.92 2.29 6.70
C GLY A 147 -5.66 3.68 6.12
N SER A 148 -4.61 4.36 6.55
CA SER A 148 -4.26 5.70 6.06
C SER A 148 -3.34 5.71 4.83
N ILE A 149 -2.81 4.55 4.43
CA ILE A 149 -1.84 4.45 3.33
C ILE A 149 -2.37 5.04 2.02
N VAL A 150 -3.65 4.84 1.74
CA VAL A 150 -4.30 5.35 0.52
C VAL A 150 -4.40 6.89 0.46
N SER A 151 -4.28 7.56 1.61
CA SER A 151 -4.32 9.03 1.68
C SER A 151 -3.00 9.69 1.27
N GLU A 152 -1.92 8.91 1.17
CA GLU A 152 -0.60 9.37 0.75
C GLU A 152 -0.33 8.87 -0.67
N ARG A 153 -0.50 9.76 -1.63
CA ARG A 153 -0.44 9.42 -3.04
C ARG A 153 0.85 8.67 -3.42
N GLU A 154 2.01 9.23 -3.06
CA GLU A 154 3.32 8.63 -3.40
C GLU A 154 3.49 7.23 -2.82
N THR A 155 3.09 7.03 -1.55
CA THR A 155 3.20 5.72 -0.88
C THR A 155 2.21 4.72 -1.46
N PHE A 156 1.00 5.17 -1.82
CA PHE A 156 0.00 4.29 -2.43
C PHE A 156 0.35 3.93 -3.88
N ASP A 157 0.86 4.88 -4.66
CA ASP A 157 1.36 4.61 -6.02
C ASP A 157 2.55 3.60 -5.96
N LEU A 158 3.45 3.75 -4.98
CA LEU A 158 4.52 2.78 -4.75
C LEU A 158 3.97 1.39 -4.40
N LEU A 159 2.98 1.32 -3.50
CA LEU A 159 2.32 0.04 -3.15
C LEU A 159 1.72 -0.61 -4.39
N GLN A 160 0.98 0.14 -5.22
CA GLN A 160 0.37 -0.36 -6.46
C GLN A 160 1.39 -0.79 -7.51
N THR A 161 2.57 -0.19 -7.53
CA THR A 161 3.65 -0.59 -8.45
C THR A 161 4.20 -1.98 -8.10
N HIS A 162 4.33 -2.29 -6.81
CA HIS A 162 5.00 -3.51 -6.37
C HIS A 162 4.07 -4.62 -5.91
N PHE A 163 2.79 -4.34 -5.63
CA PHE A 163 1.83 -5.28 -5.07
C PHE A 163 0.50 -5.27 -5.84
N PHE A 164 -0.17 -6.41 -5.91
CA PHE A 164 -1.57 -6.49 -6.29
C PHE A 164 -2.42 -6.09 -5.08
N CYS A 165 -3.09 -4.95 -5.18
CA CYS A 165 -3.82 -4.35 -4.08
C CYS A 165 -5.27 -4.83 -4.02
N VAL A 166 -5.72 -5.30 -2.87
CA VAL A 166 -7.12 -5.68 -2.64
C VAL A 166 -7.72 -4.80 -1.55
N TRP A 167 -8.78 -4.09 -1.88
CA TRP A 167 -9.55 -3.36 -0.90
C TRP A 167 -10.49 -4.31 -0.14
N VAL A 168 -10.21 -4.51 1.14
CA VAL A 168 -11.09 -5.24 2.06
C VAL A 168 -12.07 -4.23 2.66
N LYS A 169 -13.34 -4.34 2.23
CA LYS A 169 -14.45 -3.45 2.62
C LYS A 169 -15.29 -4.12 3.69
N ALA A 170 -15.85 -3.33 4.60
CA ALA A 170 -16.87 -3.75 5.59
C ALA A 170 -17.84 -2.60 5.84
N SER A 171 -18.98 -2.87 6.47
CA SER A 171 -19.88 -1.80 6.88
C SER A 171 -19.30 -0.97 8.03
N PRO A 172 -19.70 0.29 8.20
CA PRO A 172 -19.27 1.12 9.33
C PRO A 172 -19.54 0.45 10.69
N GLU A 173 -20.67 -0.21 10.82
CA GLU A 173 -21.11 -0.92 12.02
C GLU A 173 -20.19 -2.11 12.36
N GLU A 174 -19.76 -2.85 11.33
CA GLU A 174 -18.84 -3.96 11.50
C GLU A 174 -17.42 -3.50 11.83
N HIS A 175 -16.94 -2.42 11.18
CA HIS A 175 -15.68 -1.78 11.54
C HIS A 175 -15.68 -1.45 13.03
N MET A 176 -16.73 -0.78 13.50
CA MET A 176 -16.87 -0.40 14.90
C MET A 176 -16.90 -1.61 15.82
N SER A 177 -17.79 -2.56 15.55
CA SER A 177 -17.95 -3.77 16.36
C SER A 177 -16.62 -4.54 16.49
N ARG A 178 -15.89 -4.70 15.40
CA ARG A 178 -14.61 -5.43 15.38
C ARG A 178 -13.50 -4.69 16.10
N VAL A 179 -13.44 -3.35 15.98
CA VAL A 179 -12.45 -2.52 16.70
C VAL A 179 -12.70 -2.55 18.21
N VAL A 180 -13.95 -2.44 18.64
CA VAL A 180 -14.33 -2.56 20.05
C VAL A 180 -14.00 -3.95 20.61
N ALA A 181 -14.30 -5.01 19.85
CA ALA A 181 -13.98 -6.39 20.26
C ALA A 181 -12.46 -6.64 20.40
N GLN A 182 -11.63 -5.87 19.69
CA GLN A 182 -10.15 -5.91 19.79
C GLN A 182 -9.60 -5.10 20.97
N GLY A 183 -10.46 -4.44 21.75
CA GLY A 183 -10.06 -3.61 22.90
C GLY A 183 -9.35 -2.32 22.53
N ASP A 184 -9.37 -1.92 21.27
CA ASP A 184 -8.74 -0.69 20.82
C ASP A 184 -9.74 0.47 20.83
N LEU A 185 -9.75 1.18 21.94
CA LEU A 185 -10.61 2.34 22.17
C LEU A 185 -9.97 3.68 21.75
N ARG A 186 -8.75 3.67 21.18
CA ARG A 186 -8.04 4.89 20.77
C ARG A 186 -8.80 5.80 19.79
N PRO A 187 -9.61 5.30 18.85
CA PRO A 187 -10.42 6.15 17.99
C PRO A 187 -11.63 6.78 18.68
N PHE A 188 -11.96 6.28 19.86
CA PHE A 188 -13.10 6.71 20.61
C PHE A 188 -12.59 7.51 21.80
N ASN A 189 -12.78 8.80 21.88
CA ASN A 189 -12.46 9.61 23.07
C ASN A 189 -13.14 9.00 24.32
N ALA A 190 -12.72 7.80 24.71
CA ALA A 190 -13.14 7.13 25.92
C ALA A 190 -12.61 7.96 27.10
N GLY A 191 -13.49 8.68 27.79
CA GLY A 191 -13.16 9.39 29.01
C GLY A 191 -12.51 8.47 30.04
N GLU A 192 -11.85 9.05 31.03
CA GLU A 192 -11.21 8.36 32.15
C GLU A 192 -12.22 7.41 32.84
N GLY A 193 -12.31 6.16 32.39
CA GLY A 193 -13.24 5.18 32.95
C GLY A 193 -13.62 4.03 32.03
N GLY A 194 -13.27 4.08 30.74
CA GLY A 194 -13.35 2.90 29.85
C GLY A 194 -14.77 2.46 29.44
N GLU A 195 -15.84 3.03 29.95
CA GLU A 195 -17.21 2.71 29.51
C GLU A 195 -17.64 3.60 28.35
N MET A 196 -17.92 2.97 27.21
CA MET A 196 -18.41 3.65 26.03
C MET A 196 -19.89 3.99 26.20
N THR A 197 -20.19 5.27 26.36
CA THR A 197 -21.59 5.73 26.41
C THR A 197 -22.24 5.58 25.02
N ARG A 198 -23.58 5.47 24.97
CA ARG A 198 -24.32 5.43 23.68
C ARG A 198 -24.02 6.64 22.80
N GLY A 199 -23.79 7.81 23.39
CA GLY A 199 -23.42 9.03 22.67
C GLY A 199 -22.05 8.91 22.00
N ALA A 200 -21.03 8.48 22.74
CA ALA A 200 -19.67 8.26 22.21
C ALA A 200 -19.65 7.20 21.09
N MET A 201 -20.50 6.16 21.23
CA MET A 201 -20.64 5.13 20.19
C MET A 201 -21.26 5.68 18.90
N SER A 202 -22.26 6.55 19.01
CA SER A 202 -22.89 7.19 17.84
C SER A 202 -21.93 8.14 17.14
N GLU A 203 -21.17 8.94 17.89
CA GLU A 203 -20.16 9.87 17.37
C GLU A 203 -19.05 9.12 16.65
N ALA A 204 -18.53 8.07 17.25
CA ALA A 204 -17.51 7.23 16.66
C ALA A 204 -17.96 6.55 15.35
N LEU A 205 -19.22 6.12 15.28
CA LEU A 205 -19.80 5.56 14.07
C LEU A 205 -19.90 6.61 12.94
N GLU A 206 -20.29 7.84 13.27
CA GLU A 206 -20.30 8.94 12.31
C GLU A 206 -18.88 9.29 11.83
N ASP A 207 -17.88 9.24 12.70
CA ASP A 207 -16.49 9.45 12.32
C ASP A 207 -15.99 8.35 11.36
N ILE A 208 -16.32 7.08 11.63
CA ILE A 208 -16.01 5.97 10.72
C ILE A 208 -16.66 6.19 9.36
N ARG A 209 -17.95 6.58 9.32
CA ARG A 209 -18.65 6.88 8.06
C ARG A 209 -17.97 8.01 7.28
N ARG A 210 -17.59 9.09 7.97
CA ARG A 210 -16.90 10.23 7.38
C ARG A 210 -15.52 9.84 6.81
N ILE A 211 -14.76 9.03 7.57
CA ILE A 211 -13.45 8.52 7.12
C ILE A 211 -13.63 7.61 5.89
N LEU A 212 -14.59 6.70 5.92
CA LEU A 212 -14.86 5.81 4.78
C LEU A 212 -15.27 6.62 3.55
N ALA A 213 -16.20 7.54 3.67
CA ALA A 213 -16.63 8.40 2.57
C ALA A 213 -15.49 9.22 1.97
N SER A 214 -14.60 9.77 2.81
CA SER A 214 -13.45 10.54 2.34
C SER A 214 -12.38 9.70 1.64
N ARG A 215 -12.33 8.39 1.88
CA ARG A 215 -11.30 7.47 1.35
C ARG A 215 -11.84 6.48 0.32
N GLU A 216 -13.14 6.41 0.10
CA GLU A 216 -13.77 5.44 -0.81
C GLU A 216 -13.17 5.51 -2.22
N ALA A 217 -13.06 6.71 -2.80
CA ALA A 217 -12.46 6.91 -4.11
C ALA A 217 -10.97 6.51 -4.16
N LEU A 218 -10.25 6.64 -3.04
CA LEU A 218 -8.85 6.24 -2.95
C LEU A 218 -8.72 4.72 -2.85
N TYR A 219 -9.54 4.07 -2.01
CA TYR A 219 -9.57 2.61 -1.93
C TYR A 219 -10.03 1.96 -3.24
N ALA A 220 -10.93 2.60 -3.99
CA ALA A 220 -11.43 2.11 -5.28
C ALA A 220 -10.35 2.03 -6.38
N ARG A 221 -9.17 2.61 -6.15
CA ARG A 221 -7.99 2.45 -7.02
C ARG A 221 -7.30 1.09 -6.85
N ALA A 222 -7.68 0.28 -5.87
CA ALA A 222 -7.17 -1.08 -5.70
C ALA A 222 -7.57 -1.96 -6.90
N ASP A 223 -6.76 -2.97 -7.21
CA ASP A 223 -6.98 -3.89 -8.34
C ASP A 223 -8.23 -4.76 -8.17
N ALA A 224 -8.59 -5.05 -6.92
CA ALA A 224 -9.77 -5.83 -6.59
C ALA A 224 -10.43 -5.34 -5.29
N VAL A 225 -11.69 -5.71 -5.11
CA VAL A 225 -12.49 -5.37 -3.90
C VAL A 225 -13.10 -6.64 -3.33
N VAL A 226 -12.98 -6.82 -2.03
CA VAL A 226 -13.64 -7.90 -1.28
C VAL A 226 -14.49 -7.28 -0.19
N ASP A 227 -15.80 -7.44 -0.32
CA ASP A 227 -16.76 -6.98 0.69
C ASP A 227 -16.99 -8.08 1.73
N THR A 228 -16.65 -7.77 2.98
CA THR A 228 -16.81 -8.68 4.13
C THR A 228 -18.09 -8.43 4.91
N ALA A 229 -18.92 -7.46 4.49
CA ALA A 229 -20.16 -7.13 5.18
C ALA A 229 -21.13 -8.32 5.18
N ALA A 230 -21.68 -8.62 6.35
CA ALA A 230 -22.60 -9.74 6.59
C ALA A 230 -22.05 -11.13 6.12
N ARG A 231 -20.73 -11.29 6.06
CA ARG A 231 -20.07 -12.54 5.62
C ARG A 231 -19.25 -13.16 6.73
N SER A 232 -19.24 -14.50 6.77
CA SER A 232 -18.30 -15.23 7.62
C SER A 232 -16.88 -15.09 7.08
N VAL A 233 -15.87 -15.27 7.97
CA VAL A 233 -14.45 -15.28 7.57
C VAL A 233 -14.20 -16.26 6.43
N LYS A 234 -14.82 -17.46 6.48
CA LYS A 234 -14.68 -18.49 5.44
C LYS A 234 -15.23 -18.05 4.07
N GLN A 235 -16.33 -17.31 4.06
CA GLN A 235 -16.91 -16.76 2.82
C GLN A 235 -16.03 -15.65 2.26
N SER A 236 -15.63 -14.71 3.12
CA SER A 236 -14.73 -13.62 2.74
C SER A 236 -13.37 -14.11 2.22
N LEU A 237 -12.84 -15.19 2.81
CA LEU A 237 -11.60 -15.80 2.32
C LEU A 237 -11.77 -16.39 0.90
N LYS A 238 -12.86 -17.10 0.65
CA LYS A 238 -13.16 -17.63 -0.71
C LYS A 238 -13.33 -16.51 -1.73
N ASP A 239 -13.94 -15.39 -1.34
CA ASP A 239 -14.09 -14.25 -2.23
C ASP A 239 -12.73 -13.58 -2.47
N LEU A 240 -11.86 -13.52 -1.45
CA LEU A 240 -10.49 -13.03 -1.59
C LEU A 240 -9.65 -13.92 -2.51
N GLU A 241 -9.73 -15.25 -2.36
CA GLU A 241 -9.05 -16.20 -3.24
C GLU A 241 -9.43 -16.05 -4.72
N ARG A 242 -10.70 -15.72 -4.99
CA ARG A 242 -11.19 -15.49 -6.36
C ARG A 242 -10.79 -14.14 -6.91
N ALA A 243 -10.59 -13.16 -6.04
CA ALA A 243 -10.29 -11.79 -6.41
C ALA A 243 -8.80 -11.58 -6.71
N VAL A 244 -7.91 -12.42 -6.18
CA VAL A 244 -6.47 -12.31 -6.36
C VAL A 244 -5.98 -13.21 -7.50
N PRO A 245 -4.88 -12.84 -8.20
CA PRO A 245 -4.26 -13.68 -9.23
C PRO A 245 -3.92 -15.09 -8.70
N ALA A 246 -3.98 -16.08 -9.57
CA ALA A 246 -3.57 -17.45 -9.21
C ALA A 246 -2.07 -17.50 -8.85
N PRO A 247 -1.67 -18.35 -7.88
CA PRO A 247 -0.26 -18.58 -7.62
C PRO A 247 0.43 -19.07 -8.91
N GLN A 248 1.60 -18.52 -9.21
CA GLN A 248 2.41 -19.10 -10.29
C GLN A 248 2.92 -20.46 -9.81
N ALA A 249 2.74 -21.48 -10.64
CA ALA A 249 3.33 -22.79 -10.35
C ALA A 249 4.85 -22.61 -10.30
N THR A 250 5.44 -22.84 -9.14
CA THR A 250 6.90 -22.92 -9.01
C THR A 250 7.35 -24.08 -9.88
N THR A 251 7.91 -23.80 -11.04
CA THR A 251 8.57 -24.81 -11.87
C THR A 251 9.83 -25.22 -11.11
N LEU A 252 9.71 -26.21 -10.24
CA LEU A 252 10.85 -26.95 -9.72
C LEU A 252 11.45 -27.71 -10.92
N GLU A 253 12.31 -27.04 -11.70
CA GLU A 253 13.25 -27.76 -12.54
C GLU A 253 14.17 -28.54 -11.60
N ALA A 254 13.92 -29.84 -11.56
CA ALA A 254 14.82 -30.81 -10.95
C ALA A 254 16.20 -30.65 -11.61
N ARG A 255 17.16 -30.19 -10.84
CA ARG A 255 18.59 -30.35 -11.15
C ARG A 255 19.14 -31.55 -10.43
#